data_44b6961999451d2b7d5b35cdcc9f30f6
#
_entry.id   44b6961999451d2b7d5b35cdcc9f30f6
#
_cell.length_a   1.000
_cell.length_b   1.000
_cell.length_c   1.000
_cell.angle_alpha   90.00
_cell.angle_beta   90.00
_cell.angle_gamma   90.00
#
_symmetry.space_group_name_H-M   'P 1'
#
loop_
_entity.id
_entity.type
_entity.pdbx_description
1 polymer ?
#
loop_
_entity_poly.entity_id
_entity_poly.type
_entity_poly.pdbx_seq_one_letter_code
_entity_poly.pdbx_strand_id
1 'polypeptide(L)'
;MKKTRISLLFFLLASVNTAFPQTEDITKQFNNAYRAFQSLNQEGKPEESLEFAKTALDLAQSLFDENSETMAALSYNYALNLMDAGQQRESAREFSKTVEIYTQVFGRDSDSLASVYFDEGRANAGLNARKSTRSFQRGINIIGDIYGTSSLNFADINLQAGIILSEEANLAIAERFFERALNIYENEFGRDNLYTALVNFHLGKYHFMNANVSISDTFLSEAIVGLESLESEDDVGQALLVAARGLFGRLNEVKAVRDEYLREIARNNEEVARINREMRQSSQPSRPSSIAQPSQSQQ
;
A
#
# COMPACT_ATOMS: atom_id res chain seq x y z
N MET A 1 -2.71 15.78 -0.50
CA MET A 1 -1.53 15.78 -1.40
C MET A 1 -2.02 16.00 -2.83
N LYS A 2 -1.71 17.16 -3.43
CA LYS A 2 -1.89 17.34 -4.87
C LYS A 2 -1.01 16.31 -5.54
N LYS A 3 -1.62 15.32 -6.22
CA LYS A 3 -0.92 14.35 -7.05
C LYS A 3 -0.08 15.13 -8.05
N THR A 4 1.24 15.23 -7.80
CA THR A 4 2.17 15.72 -8.80
C THR A 4 2.21 14.61 -9.85
N ARG A 5 1.22 14.65 -10.76
CA ARG A 5 1.27 13.85 -11.97
C ARG A 5 2.49 14.36 -12.71
N ILE A 6 3.50 13.54 -12.86
CA ILE A 6 4.52 13.74 -13.88
C ILE A 6 3.75 13.61 -15.19
N SER A 7 3.13 14.71 -15.60
CA SER A 7 2.59 14.88 -16.93
C SER A 7 3.81 14.98 -17.82
N LEU A 8 4.21 13.86 -18.42
CA LEU A 8 5.06 13.88 -19.60
C LEU A 8 4.25 14.57 -20.69
N LEU A 9 4.14 15.90 -20.56
CA LEU A 9 3.64 16.79 -21.59
C LEU A 9 4.74 16.90 -22.66
N PHE A 10 4.87 15.86 -23.45
CA PHE A 10 5.58 16.00 -24.71
C PHE A 10 4.72 16.79 -25.67
N PHE A 11 5.14 18.01 -25.96
CA PHE A 11 4.77 18.74 -27.16
C PHE A 11 5.28 17.95 -28.38
N LEU A 12 4.54 16.94 -28.80
CA LEU A 12 4.74 16.29 -30.08
C LEU A 12 3.92 17.03 -31.13
N LEU A 13 4.43 18.18 -31.58
CA LEU A 13 4.19 18.63 -32.93
C LEU A 13 5.07 17.77 -33.84
N ALA A 14 4.65 16.51 -34.03
CA ALA A 14 5.23 15.71 -35.10
C ALA A 14 4.86 16.39 -36.42
N SER A 15 5.85 16.86 -37.14
CA SER A 15 5.73 17.23 -38.54
C SER A 15 5.43 15.94 -39.32
N VAL A 16 4.14 15.58 -39.38
CA VAL A 16 3.69 14.50 -40.26
C VAL A 16 3.86 15.00 -41.69
N ASN A 17 4.70 14.32 -42.45
CA ASN A 17 4.99 14.62 -43.83
C ASN A 17 3.72 14.30 -44.64
N THR A 18 2.89 15.30 -44.97
CA THR A 18 1.58 15.19 -45.61
C THR A 18 1.75 14.89 -47.09
N ALA A 19 1.98 13.61 -47.44
CA ALA A 19 2.08 13.20 -48.86
C ALA A 19 0.73 12.77 -49.48
N PHE A 20 -0.35 12.61 -48.69
CA PHE A 20 -1.64 12.14 -49.17
C PHE A 20 -2.82 12.84 -48.47
N PRO A 21 -3.91 13.23 -49.20
CA PRO A 21 -5.09 13.91 -48.62
C PRO A 21 -5.77 13.12 -47.50
N GLN A 22 -5.73 11.80 -47.56
CA GLN A 22 -6.30 10.90 -46.56
C GLN A 22 -5.54 10.95 -45.23
N THR A 23 -4.25 11.12 -45.27
CA THR A 23 -3.38 11.26 -44.08
C THR A 23 -3.64 12.61 -43.40
N GLU A 24 -3.91 13.67 -44.16
CA GLU A 24 -4.22 15.00 -43.63
C GLU A 24 -5.55 14.99 -42.83
N ASP A 25 -6.57 14.30 -43.33
CA ASP A 25 -7.86 14.17 -42.61
C ASP A 25 -7.73 13.33 -41.33
N ILE A 26 -7.01 12.19 -41.35
CA ILE A 26 -6.75 11.36 -40.17
C ILE A 26 -5.96 12.17 -39.15
N THR A 27 -4.94 12.92 -39.57
CA THR A 27 -4.15 13.77 -38.67
C THR A 27 -5.00 14.83 -37.97
N LYS A 28 -5.91 15.45 -38.72
CA LYS A 28 -6.86 16.44 -38.15
C LYS A 28 -7.81 15.81 -37.14
N GLN A 29 -8.36 14.64 -37.45
CA GLN A 29 -9.21 13.89 -36.51
C GLN A 29 -8.47 13.49 -35.26
N PHE A 30 -7.24 12.96 -35.38
CA PHE A 30 -6.37 12.65 -34.29
C PHE A 30 -6.11 13.85 -33.36
N ASN A 31 -5.70 14.98 -33.95
CA ASN A 31 -5.41 16.20 -33.19
C ASN A 31 -6.67 16.72 -32.47
N ASN A 32 -7.85 16.63 -33.07
CA ASN A 32 -9.09 17.03 -32.42
C ASN A 32 -9.44 16.11 -31.25
N ALA A 33 -9.36 14.79 -31.42
CA ALA A 33 -9.63 13.83 -30.38
C ALA A 33 -8.62 13.97 -29.23
N TYR A 34 -7.34 14.12 -29.54
CA TYR A 34 -6.30 14.27 -28.52
C TYR A 34 -6.46 15.57 -27.70
N ARG A 35 -6.80 16.70 -28.35
CA ARG A 35 -7.08 17.95 -27.63
C ARG A 35 -8.32 17.85 -26.74
N ALA A 36 -9.40 17.21 -27.22
CA ALA A 36 -10.60 16.99 -26.41
C ALA A 36 -10.30 16.12 -25.18
N PHE A 37 -9.55 15.03 -25.38
CA PHE A 37 -9.04 14.20 -24.29
C PHE A 37 -8.26 15.01 -23.24
N GLN A 38 -7.28 15.82 -23.69
CA GLN A 38 -6.47 16.65 -22.80
C GLN A 38 -7.32 17.66 -22.01
N SER A 39 -8.25 18.35 -22.68
CA SER A 39 -9.11 19.36 -22.04
C SER A 39 -9.99 18.73 -20.97
N LEU A 40 -10.69 17.65 -21.29
CA LEU A 40 -11.57 16.95 -20.35
C LEU A 40 -10.80 16.34 -19.17
N ASN A 41 -9.59 15.85 -19.41
CA ASN A 41 -8.73 15.34 -18.34
C ASN A 41 -8.26 16.43 -17.38
N GLN A 42 -7.94 17.64 -17.90
CA GLN A 42 -7.60 18.81 -17.08
C GLN A 42 -8.80 19.29 -16.26
N GLU A 43 -10.02 19.17 -16.81
CA GLU A 43 -11.26 19.47 -16.10
C GLU A 43 -11.65 18.41 -15.05
N GLY A 44 -10.91 17.29 -14.95
CA GLY A 44 -11.19 16.20 -14.02
C GLY A 44 -12.39 15.34 -14.43
N LYS A 45 -12.67 15.23 -15.74
CA LYS A 45 -13.75 14.46 -16.33
C LYS A 45 -13.24 13.21 -17.07
N PRO A 46 -12.69 12.22 -16.35
CA PRO A 46 -12.08 11.04 -16.99
C PRO A 46 -13.07 10.18 -17.76
N GLU A 47 -14.31 10.07 -17.30
CA GLU A 47 -15.36 9.30 -17.98
C GLU A 47 -15.71 9.90 -19.36
N GLU A 48 -15.87 11.24 -19.43
CA GLU A 48 -16.16 11.94 -20.68
C GLU A 48 -14.96 11.94 -21.62
N SER A 49 -13.72 11.96 -21.09
CA SER A 49 -12.49 11.98 -21.89
C SER A 49 -12.13 10.63 -22.49
N LEU A 50 -12.72 9.52 -21.98
CA LEU A 50 -12.33 8.16 -22.35
C LEU A 50 -12.55 7.82 -23.83
N GLU A 51 -13.67 8.25 -24.41
CA GLU A 51 -13.97 8.03 -25.82
C GLU A 51 -12.94 8.76 -26.72
N PHE A 52 -12.56 9.97 -26.34
CA PHE A 52 -11.56 10.75 -27.07
C PHE A 52 -10.16 10.17 -26.94
N ALA A 53 -9.80 9.66 -25.77
CA ALA A 53 -8.52 8.98 -25.54
C ALA A 53 -8.42 7.72 -26.43
N LYS A 54 -9.49 6.92 -26.47
CA LYS A 54 -9.57 5.73 -27.33
C LYS A 54 -9.49 6.10 -28.79
N THR A 55 -10.27 7.08 -29.24
CA THR A 55 -10.28 7.56 -30.63
C THR A 55 -8.90 8.05 -31.05
N ALA A 56 -8.21 8.80 -30.19
CA ALA A 56 -6.85 9.25 -30.47
C ALA A 56 -5.88 8.07 -30.61
N LEU A 57 -5.95 7.08 -29.72
CA LEU A 57 -5.11 5.87 -29.78
C LEU A 57 -5.38 5.06 -31.05
N ASP A 58 -6.66 4.86 -31.43
CA ASP A 58 -7.05 4.10 -32.61
C ASP A 58 -6.56 4.81 -33.92
N LEU A 59 -6.71 6.13 -34.01
CA LEU A 59 -6.24 6.91 -35.15
C LEU A 59 -4.71 6.96 -35.24
N ALA A 60 -4.04 6.98 -34.09
CA ALA A 60 -2.58 6.99 -33.99
C ALA A 60 -1.93 5.76 -34.64
N GLN A 61 -2.60 4.60 -34.62
CA GLN A 61 -2.10 3.37 -35.29
C GLN A 61 -1.91 3.52 -36.80
N SER A 62 -2.64 4.45 -37.42
CA SER A 62 -2.47 4.76 -38.87
C SER A 62 -1.44 5.84 -39.13
N LEU A 63 -1.00 6.57 -38.13
CA LEU A 63 -0.12 7.74 -38.24
C LEU A 63 1.31 7.50 -37.74
N PHE A 64 1.47 6.59 -36.78
CA PHE A 64 2.73 6.37 -36.08
C PHE A 64 3.11 4.89 -36.11
N ASP A 65 4.42 4.65 -35.99
CA ASP A 65 4.94 3.29 -35.82
C ASP A 65 4.44 2.72 -34.48
N GLU A 66 4.06 1.44 -34.49
CA GLU A 66 3.54 0.72 -33.31
C GLU A 66 4.52 0.79 -32.12
N ASN A 67 5.81 0.81 -32.40
CA ASN A 67 6.90 0.88 -31.41
C ASN A 67 7.47 2.29 -31.29
N SER A 68 6.67 3.33 -31.49
CA SER A 68 7.10 4.72 -31.29
C SER A 68 6.84 5.21 -29.87
N GLU A 69 7.58 6.21 -29.43
CA GLU A 69 7.33 6.92 -28.16
C GLU A 69 5.93 7.50 -28.08
N THR A 70 5.40 7.95 -29.24
CA THR A 70 4.02 8.49 -29.34
C THR A 70 3.00 7.40 -29.00
N MET A 71 3.12 6.21 -29.61
CA MET A 71 2.22 5.09 -29.32
C MET A 71 2.34 4.63 -27.87
N ALA A 72 3.56 4.59 -27.33
CA ALA A 72 3.80 4.29 -25.93
C ALA A 72 3.05 5.29 -25.02
N ALA A 73 3.22 6.58 -25.26
CA ALA A 73 2.56 7.63 -24.46
C ALA A 73 1.03 7.60 -24.56
N LEU A 74 0.49 7.38 -25.76
CA LEU A 74 -0.97 7.29 -25.98
C LEU A 74 -1.57 6.06 -25.28
N SER A 75 -0.93 4.90 -25.42
CA SER A 75 -1.33 3.67 -24.73
C SER A 75 -1.33 3.84 -23.21
N TYR A 76 -0.27 4.45 -22.65
CA TYR A 76 -0.18 4.74 -21.23
C TYR A 76 -1.28 5.70 -20.77
N ASN A 77 -1.50 6.80 -21.49
CA ASN A 77 -2.53 7.78 -21.15
C ASN A 77 -3.94 7.16 -21.20
N TYR A 78 -4.21 6.30 -22.17
CA TYR A 78 -5.49 5.59 -22.27
C TYR A 78 -5.68 4.63 -21.08
N ALA A 79 -4.65 3.86 -20.71
CA ALA A 79 -4.68 2.96 -19.56
C ALA A 79 -4.91 3.71 -18.23
N LEU A 80 -4.26 4.87 -18.06
CA LEU A 80 -4.49 5.76 -16.90
C LEU A 80 -5.91 6.29 -16.87
N ASN A 81 -6.40 6.75 -18.02
CA ASN A 81 -7.76 7.32 -18.13
C ASN A 81 -8.83 6.27 -17.79
N LEU A 82 -8.66 5.02 -18.24
CA LEU A 82 -9.52 3.91 -17.85
C LEU A 82 -9.52 3.70 -16.33
N MET A 83 -8.35 3.81 -15.67
CA MET A 83 -8.25 3.68 -14.22
C MET A 83 -8.94 4.83 -13.49
N ASP A 84 -8.75 6.07 -13.96
CA ASP A 84 -9.38 7.25 -13.38
C ASP A 84 -10.91 7.26 -13.59
N ALA A 85 -11.39 6.66 -14.69
CA ALA A 85 -12.81 6.45 -14.97
C ALA A 85 -13.43 5.22 -14.24
N GLY A 86 -12.68 4.58 -13.36
CA GLY A 86 -13.13 3.41 -12.58
C GLY A 86 -13.24 2.11 -13.39
N GLN A 87 -12.78 2.09 -14.66
CA GLN A 87 -12.78 0.89 -15.51
C GLN A 87 -11.54 0.02 -15.22
N GLN A 88 -11.48 -0.48 -14.00
CA GLN A 88 -10.30 -1.13 -13.43
C GLN A 88 -9.81 -2.36 -14.25
N ARG A 89 -10.74 -3.20 -14.72
CA ARG A 89 -10.39 -4.42 -15.48
C ARG A 89 -9.81 -4.09 -16.87
N GLU A 90 -10.41 -3.13 -17.53
CA GLU A 90 -9.96 -2.63 -18.83
C GLU A 90 -8.59 -1.96 -18.70
N SER A 91 -8.43 -1.10 -17.71
CA SER A 91 -7.16 -0.48 -17.37
C SER A 91 -6.04 -1.52 -17.13
N ALA A 92 -6.30 -2.56 -16.35
CA ALA A 92 -5.34 -3.61 -16.09
C ALA A 92 -4.91 -4.40 -17.35
N ARG A 93 -5.80 -4.51 -18.35
CA ARG A 93 -5.48 -5.12 -19.65
C ARG A 93 -4.63 -4.17 -20.51
N GLU A 94 -5.02 -2.89 -20.57
CA GLU A 94 -4.28 -1.91 -21.35
C GLU A 94 -2.89 -1.65 -20.78
N PHE A 95 -2.71 -1.59 -19.45
CA PHE A 95 -1.37 -1.53 -18.86
C PHE A 95 -0.49 -2.71 -19.24
N SER A 96 -1.04 -3.92 -19.39
CA SER A 96 -0.23 -5.06 -19.82
C SER A 96 0.30 -4.91 -21.25
N LYS A 97 -0.50 -4.34 -22.17
CA LYS A 97 -0.04 -3.99 -23.52
C LYS A 97 0.96 -2.84 -23.48
N THR A 98 0.69 -1.83 -22.65
CA THR A 98 1.58 -0.69 -22.45
C THR A 98 2.96 -1.13 -21.96
N VAL A 99 3.06 -2.11 -21.05
CA VAL A 99 4.33 -2.70 -20.61
C VAL A 99 5.10 -3.30 -21.80
N GLU A 100 4.43 -3.97 -22.74
CA GLU A 100 5.06 -4.54 -23.92
C GLU A 100 5.63 -3.45 -24.82
N ILE A 101 4.85 -2.42 -25.13
CA ILE A 101 5.28 -1.27 -25.95
C ILE A 101 6.45 -0.54 -25.29
N TYR A 102 6.34 -0.21 -23.99
CA TYR A 102 7.42 0.48 -23.25
C TYR A 102 8.70 -0.35 -23.20
N THR A 103 8.59 -1.66 -23.07
CA THR A 103 9.75 -2.56 -23.10
C THR A 103 10.46 -2.51 -24.44
N GLN A 104 9.74 -2.41 -25.54
CA GLN A 104 10.30 -2.32 -26.90
C GLN A 104 10.89 -0.94 -27.18
N VAL A 105 10.21 0.12 -26.76
CA VAL A 105 10.62 1.51 -27.06
C VAL A 105 11.76 1.99 -26.17
N PHE A 106 11.67 1.74 -24.86
CA PHE A 106 12.59 2.30 -23.87
C PHE A 106 13.56 1.29 -23.25
N GLY A 107 13.37 0.00 -23.55
CA GLY A 107 14.18 -1.07 -22.97
C GLY A 107 13.66 -1.55 -21.61
N ARG A 108 14.30 -2.63 -21.12
CA ARG A 108 13.83 -3.33 -19.89
C ARG A 108 14.21 -2.62 -18.59
N ASP A 109 15.20 -1.75 -18.64
CA ASP A 109 15.84 -1.14 -17.47
C ASP A 109 15.63 0.38 -17.49
N SER A 110 14.49 0.84 -18.01
CA SER A 110 14.16 2.26 -18.08
C SER A 110 13.27 2.70 -16.93
N ASP A 111 13.50 3.91 -16.43
CA ASP A 111 12.67 4.56 -15.42
C ASP A 111 11.20 4.69 -15.87
N SER A 112 11.00 5.00 -17.15
CA SER A 112 9.66 5.06 -17.74
C SER A 112 8.92 3.71 -17.64
N LEU A 113 9.60 2.58 -17.86
CA LEU A 113 9.01 1.26 -17.73
C LEU A 113 8.71 0.92 -16.25
N ALA A 114 9.56 1.38 -15.32
CA ALA A 114 9.28 1.22 -13.88
C ALA A 114 7.97 1.88 -13.49
N SER A 115 7.70 3.08 -14.00
CA SER A 115 6.44 3.80 -13.77
C SER A 115 5.24 3.05 -14.33
N VAL A 116 5.34 2.46 -15.53
CA VAL A 116 4.28 1.65 -16.13
C VAL A 116 4.02 0.39 -15.31
N TYR A 117 5.05 -0.30 -14.82
CA TYR A 117 4.88 -1.44 -13.93
C TYR A 117 4.20 -1.05 -12.61
N PHE A 118 4.53 0.12 -12.09
CA PHE A 118 3.88 0.61 -10.87
C PHE A 118 2.38 0.82 -11.08
N ASP A 119 1.99 1.46 -12.18
CA ASP A 119 0.58 1.70 -12.49
C ASP A 119 -0.14 0.40 -12.93
N GLU A 120 0.55 -0.55 -13.57
CA GLU A 120 0.02 -1.91 -13.79
C GLU A 120 -0.27 -2.60 -12.45
N GLY A 121 0.62 -2.43 -11.45
CA GLY A 121 0.41 -2.90 -10.08
C GLY A 121 -0.86 -2.31 -9.48
N ARG A 122 -1.04 -1.00 -9.58
CA ARG A 122 -2.25 -0.28 -9.12
C ARG A 122 -3.52 -0.74 -9.83
N ALA A 123 -3.46 -0.89 -11.14
CA ALA A 123 -4.61 -1.35 -11.94
C ALA A 123 -5.02 -2.80 -11.62
N ASN A 124 -4.08 -3.64 -11.18
CA ASN A 124 -4.37 -5.00 -10.73
C ASN A 124 -4.74 -5.10 -9.25
N ALA A 125 -4.62 -4.00 -8.50
CA ALA A 125 -5.01 -3.92 -7.10
C ALA A 125 -6.51 -4.26 -6.95
N GLY A 126 -6.84 -5.14 -6.00
CA GLY A 126 -8.22 -5.63 -5.81
C GLY A 126 -8.74 -6.61 -6.89
N LEU A 127 -8.05 -6.76 -8.03
CA LEU A 127 -8.42 -7.69 -9.10
C LEU A 127 -7.59 -8.98 -9.06
N ASN A 128 -6.28 -8.83 -8.93
CA ASN A 128 -5.31 -9.91 -8.97
C ASN A 128 -4.09 -9.57 -8.12
N ALA A 129 -4.15 -9.88 -6.83
CA ALA A 129 -3.11 -9.56 -5.86
C ALA A 129 -1.73 -10.10 -6.25
N ARG A 130 -1.66 -11.29 -6.88
CA ARG A 130 -0.40 -11.88 -7.34
C ARG A 130 0.21 -11.08 -8.49
N LYS A 131 -0.62 -10.59 -9.43
CA LYS A 131 -0.16 -9.77 -10.55
C LYS A 131 0.22 -8.38 -10.06
N SER A 132 -0.60 -7.76 -9.23
CA SER A 132 -0.32 -6.48 -8.55
C SER A 132 1.06 -6.49 -7.90
N THR A 133 1.30 -7.45 -6.99
CA THR A 133 2.59 -7.62 -6.31
C THR A 133 3.76 -7.79 -7.28
N ARG A 134 3.59 -8.61 -8.33
CA ARG A 134 4.66 -8.86 -9.31
C ARG A 134 5.01 -7.61 -10.09
N SER A 135 4.02 -6.82 -10.47
CA SER A 135 4.23 -5.57 -11.21
C SER A 135 4.94 -4.54 -10.33
N PHE A 136 4.51 -4.34 -9.08
CA PHE A 136 5.26 -3.50 -8.13
C PHE A 136 6.70 -3.96 -7.96
N GLN A 137 6.94 -5.26 -7.75
CA GLN A 137 8.30 -5.77 -7.56
C GLN A 137 9.20 -5.52 -8.78
N ARG A 138 8.65 -5.61 -10.01
CA ARG A 138 9.40 -5.31 -11.23
C ARG A 138 9.77 -3.82 -11.32
N GLY A 139 8.81 -2.93 -11.08
CA GLY A 139 9.08 -1.49 -11.05
C GLY A 139 10.11 -1.12 -9.98
N ILE A 140 9.95 -1.66 -8.76
CA ILE A 140 10.89 -1.45 -7.65
C ILE A 140 12.30 -1.95 -7.98
N ASN A 141 12.44 -3.12 -8.64
CA ASN A 141 13.75 -3.63 -9.02
C ASN A 141 14.44 -2.70 -10.03
N ILE A 142 13.72 -2.22 -11.05
CA ILE A 142 14.26 -1.27 -12.02
C ILE A 142 14.73 0.01 -11.31
N ILE A 143 13.94 0.57 -10.41
CA ILE A 143 14.33 1.76 -9.63
C ILE A 143 15.56 1.49 -8.76
N GLY A 144 15.63 0.31 -8.14
CA GLY A 144 16.80 -0.12 -7.37
C GLY A 144 18.06 -0.27 -8.20
N ASP A 145 17.93 -0.78 -9.42
CA ASP A 145 19.05 -0.94 -10.36
C ASP A 145 19.54 0.42 -10.89
N ILE A 146 18.64 1.37 -11.16
CA ILE A 146 18.99 2.71 -11.69
C ILE A 146 19.55 3.63 -10.60
N TYR A 147 18.86 3.73 -9.45
CA TYR A 147 19.14 4.74 -8.43
C TYR A 147 19.83 4.18 -7.18
N GLY A 148 19.92 2.86 -7.07
CA GLY A 148 20.41 2.16 -5.88
C GLY A 148 19.31 1.85 -4.86
N THR A 149 19.47 0.72 -4.16
CA THR A 149 18.51 0.21 -3.17
C THR A 149 18.49 1.00 -1.83
N SER A 150 19.36 2.00 -1.70
CA SER A 150 19.41 2.92 -0.56
C SER A 150 18.95 4.33 -0.93
N SER A 151 18.45 4.54 -2.16
CA SER A 151 18.01 5.85 -2.63
C SER A 151 16.62 6.22 -2.11
N LEU A 152 16.34 7.53 -2.04
CA LEU A 152 15.00 8.02 -1.71
C LEU A 152 13.96 7.58 -2.74
N ASN A 153 14.31 7.53 -4.03
CA ASN A 153 13.42 7.02 -5.06
C ASN A 153 13.00 5.57 -4.79
N PHE A 154 13.92 4.74 -4.29
CA PHE A 154 13.62 3.37 -3.90
C PHE A 154 12.74 3.31 -2.64
N ALA A 155 12.94 4.20 -1.68
CA ALA A 155 12.10 4.31 -0.49
C ALA A 155 10.67 4.72 -0.88
N ASP A 156 10.52 5.77 -1.72
CA ASP A 156 9.23 6.30 -2.15
C ASP A 156 8.37 5.24 -2.87
N ILE A 157 8.97 4.51 -3.80
CA ILE A 157 8.24 3.47 -4.55
C ILE A 157 7.85 2.28 -3.65
N ASN A 158 8.69 1.91 -2.69
CA ASN A 158 8.37 0.88 -1.70
C ASN A 158 7.23 1.34 -0.78
N LEU A 159 7.27 2.57 -0.27
CA LEU A 159 6.20 3.12 0.56
C LEU A 159 4.85 3.11 -0.18
N GLN A 160 4.81 3.61 -1.41
CA GLN A 160 3.59 3.66 -2.20
C GLN A 160 3.04 2.26 -2.50
N ALA A 161 3.89 1.30 -2.88
CA ALA A 161 3.49 -0.09 -3.09
C ALA A 161 2.97 -0.73 -1.80
N GLY A 162 3.62 -0.48 -0.68
CA GLY A 162 3.20 -0.93 0.65
C GLY A 162 1.80 -0.43 1.01
N ILE A 163 1.51 0.86 0.79
CA ILE A 163 0.19 1.46 1.06
C ILE A 163 -0.89 0.73 0.25
N ILE A 164 -0.70 0.59 -1.06
CA ILE A 164 -1.69 -0.03 -1.95
C ILE A 164 -1.93 -1.49 -1.58
N LEU A 165 -0.87 -2.26 -1.36
CA LEU A 165 -0.97 -3.69 -1.03
C LEU A 165 -1.56 -3.93 0.37
N SER A 166 -1.37 -3.00 1.31
CA SER A 166 -1.97 -3.11 2.64
C SER A 166 -3.49 -2.95 2.62
N GLU A 167 -4.03 -2.22 1.67
CA GLU A 167 -5.47 -2.06 1.47
C GLU A 167 -6.12 -3.30 0.85
N GLU A 168 -5.35 -4.14 0.18
CA GLU A 168 -5.81 -5.34 -0.54
C GLU A 168 -5.75 -6.64 0.28
N ALA A 169 -5.53 -6.57 1.57
CA ALA A 169 -5.33 -7.74 2.43
C ALA A 169 -4.11 -8.63 2.06
N ASN A 170 -3.18 -8.13 1.23
CA ASN A 170 -1.93 -8.81 0.92
C ASN A 170 -0.82 -8.42 1.89
N LEU A 171 -1.10 -8.59 3.14
CA LEU A 171 -0.53 -7.92 4.29
C LEU A 171 0.95 -8.23 4.52
N ALA A 172 1.38 -9.49 4.40
CA ALA A 172 2.78 -9.88 4.65
C ALA A 172 3.79 -9.30 3.62
N ILE A 173 3.31 -8.95 2.42
CA ILE A 173 4.14 -8.35 1.39
C ILE A 173 4.22 -6.84 1.60
N ALA A 174 3.12 -6.20 2.00
CA ALA A 174 3.07 -4.77 2.31
C ALA A 174 4.06 -4.41 3.43
N GLU A 175 4.12 -5.20 4.49
CA GLU A 175 5.06 -5.02 5.61
C GLU A 175 6.51 -4.92 5.13
N ARG A 176 6.95 -5.84 4.29
CA ARG A 176 8.32 -5.84 3.74
C ARG A 176 8.65 -4.60 2.90
N PHE A 177 7.68 -4.04 2.22
CA PHE A 177 7.86 -2.79 1.47
C PHE A 177 7.95 -1.59 2.43
N PHE A 178 7.11 -1.55 3.46
CA PHE A 178 7.20 -0.53 4.50
C PHE A 178 8.54 -0.59 5.25
N GLU A 179 9.01 -1.77 5.65
CA GLU A 179 10.30 -1.94 6.33
C GLU A 179 11.49 -1.42 5.50
N ARG A 180 11.47 -1.66 4.19
CA ARG A 180 12.50 -1.13 3.28
C ARG A 180 12.49 0.39 3.23
N ALA A 181 11.29 0.98 3.08
CA ALA A 181 11.12 2.43 3.07
C ALA A 181 11.56 3.04 4.41
N LEU A 182 11.12 2.45 5.53
CA LEU A 182 11.46 2.91 6.88
C LEU A 182 12.96 2.97 7.09
N ASN A 183 13.67 1.89 6.77
CA ASN A 183 15.12 1.82 6.93
C ASN A 183 15.84 2.96 6.19
N ILE A 184 15.42 3.27 4.97
CA ILE A 184 16.05 4.33 4.16
C ILE A 184 15.73 5.70 4.74
N TYR A 185 14.46 5.98 5.07
CA TYR A 185 14.08 7.28 5.64
C TYR A 185 14.69 7.53 7.01
N GLU A 186 14.77 6.50 7.88
CA GLU A 186 15.46 6.63 9.16
C GLU A 186 16.96 6.94 9.01
N ASN A 187 17.63 6.29 8.05
CA ASN A 187 19.04 6.52 7.79
C ASN A 187 19.30 7.91 7.18
N GLU A 188 18.41 8.41 6.32
CA GLU A 188 18.60 9.69 5.62
C GLU A 188 18.13 10.89 6.45
N PHE A 189 17.00 10.77 7.13
CA PHE A 189 16.34 11.90 7.81
C PHE A 189 16.25 11.76 9.32
N GLY A 190 16.55 10.58 9.87
CA GLY A 190 16.32 10.28 11.28
C GLY A 190 14.87 9.89 11.60
N ARG A 191 14.60 9.71 12.90
CA ARG A 191 13.28 9.26 13.38
C ARG A 191 12.26 10.39 13.43
N ASP A 192 12.71 11.60 13.74
CA ASP A 192 11.86 12.78 13.90
C ASP A 192 11.68 13.48 12.55
N ASN A 193 11.06 12.76 11.60
CA ASN A 193 10.83 13.24 10.25
C ASN A 193 9.46 12.78 9.73
N LEU A 194 8.84 13.60 8.87
CA LEU A 194 7.51 13.35 8.31
C LEU A 194 7.44 12.01 7.55
N TYR A 195 8.46 11.69 6.75
CA TYR A 195 8.46 10.45 5.95
C TYR A 195 8.60 9.21 6.83
N THR A 196 9.50 9.26 7.83
CA THR A 196 9.65 8.19 8.83
C THR A 196 8.35 8.00 9.61
N ALA A 197 7.74 9.09 10.08
CA ALA A 197 6.48 9.04 10.79
C ALA A 197 5.33 8.50 9.92
N LEU A 198 5.30 8.85 8.63
CA LEU A 198 4.30 8.33 7.68
C LEU A 198 4.42 6.81 7.52
N VAL A 199 5.63 6.28 7.40
CA VAL A 199 5.83 4.82 7.31
C VAL A 199 5.44 4.14 8.62
N ASN A 200 5.84 4.68 9.77
CA ASN A 200 5.47 4.17 11.08
C ASN A 200 3.94 4.17 11.28
N PHE A 201 3.24 5.21 10.84
CA PHE A 201 1.78 5.22 10.85
C PHE A 201 1.18 4.07 10.02
N HIS A 202 1.68 3.83 8.81
CA HIS A 202 1.18 2.76 7.95
C HIS A 202 1.51 1.36 8.50
N LEU A 203 2.70 1.15 9.07
CA LEU A 203 3.05 -0.07 9.80
C LEU A 203 2.17 -0.27 11.04
N GLY A 204 1.95 0.77 11.82
CA GLY A 204 1.05 0.72 12.97
C GLY A 204 -0.39 0.37 12.57
N LYS A 205 -0.92 1.00 11.52
CA LYS A 205 -2.23 0.68 10.93
C LYS A 205 -2.30 -0.77 10.45
N TYR A 206 -1.26 -1.23 9.76
CA TYR A 206 -1.14 -2.59 9.28
C TYR A 206 -1.21 -3.61 10.43
N HIS A 207 -0.40 -3.43 11.48
CA HIS A 207 -0.39 -4.33 12.63
C HIS A 207 -1.68 -4.26 13.45
N PHE A 208 -2.33 -3.09 13.51
CA PHE A 208 -3.65 -2.96 14.12
C PHE A 208 -4.71 -3.83 13.41
N MET A 209 -4.74 -3.77 12.08
CA MET A 209 -5.67 -4.57 11.27
C MET A 209 -5.43 -6.08 11.39
N ASN A 210 -4.18 -6.49 11.68
CA ASN A 210 -3.79 -7.89 11.90
C ASN A 210 -3.87 -8.33 13.37
N ALA A 211 -4.46 -7.54 14.24
CA ALA A 211 -4.56 -7.80 15.68
C ALA A 211 -3.21 -7.96 16.41
N ASN A 212 -2.12 -7.48 15.81
CA ASN A 212 -0.78 -7.43 16.43
C ASN A 212 -0.65 -6.19 17.32
N VAL A 213 -1.42 -6.17 18.41
CA VAL A 213 -1.64 -5.01 19.29
C VAL A 213 -0.33 -4.39 19.78
N SER A 214 0.63 -5.20 20.23
CA SER A 214 1.90 -4.71 20.79
C SER A 214 2.78 -4.03 19.73
N ILE A 215 2.86 -4.61 18.54
CA ILE A 215 3.66 -4.06 17.43
C ILE A 215 3.01 -2.78 16.91
N SER A 216 1.69 -2.79 16.78
CA SER A 216 0.91 -1.60 16.40
C SER A 216 1.13 -0.43 17.37
N ASP A 217 1.16 -0.73 18.68
CA ASP A 217 1.42 0.25 19.75
C ASP A 217 2.76 0.95 19.57
N THR A 218 3.82 0.17 19.30
CA THR A 218 5.17 0.70 19.07
C THR A 218 5.18 1.65 17.86
N PHE A 219 4.74 1.19 16.70
CA PHE A 219 4.80 2.01 15.48
C PHE A 219 3.90 3.25 15.55
N LEU A 220 2.70 3.16 16.14
CA LEU A 220 1.83 4.33 16.30
C LEU A 220 2.41 5.34 17.28
N SER A 221 3.04 4.87 18.37
CA SER A 221 3.73 5.75 19.33
C SER A 221 4.90 6.48 18.67
N GLU A 222 5.74 5.78 17.90
CA GLU A 222 6.85 6.38 17.16
C GLU A 222 6.36 7.40 16.11
N ALA A 223 5.28 7.09 15.39
CA ALA A 223 4.68 8.03 14.46
C ALA A 223 4.20 9.31 15.15
N ILE A 224 3.52 9.19 16.30
CA ILE A 224 3.02 10.33 17.07
C ILE A 224 4.18 11.17 17.59
N VAL A 225 5.18 10.56 18.23
CA VAL A 225 6.35 11.26 18.78
C VAL A 225 7.11 11.99 17.67
N GLY A 226 7.37 11.33 16.54
CA GLY A 226 8.04 11.97 15.41
C GLY A 226 7.25 13.15 14.85
N LEU A 227 5.92 13.06 14.75
CA LEU A 227 5.08 14.16 14.25
C LEU A 227 4.94 15.30 15.26
N GLU A 228 4.93 15.01 16.56
CA GLU A 228 4.89 16.04 17.61
C GLU A 228 6.19 16.83 17.71
N SER A 229 7.34 16.21 17.39
CA SER A 229 8.64 16.88 17.37
C SER A 229 8.80 17.84 16.17
N LEU A 230 8.01 17.64 15.10
CA LEU A 230 7.99 18.54 13.96
C LEU A 230 7.17 19.79 14.35
N GLU A 231 7.83 20.91 14.53
CA GLU A 231 7.17 22.24 14.67
C GLU A 231 6.50 22.65 13.33
N SER A 232 5.75 21.73 12.73
CA SER A 232 5.26 21.85 11.37
C SER A 232 3.91 22.56 11.35
N GLU A 233 3.86 23.72 10.72
CA GLU A 233 2.62 24.35 10.22
C GLU A 233 2.07 23.61 8.98
N ASP A 234 2.70 22.49 8.58
CA ASP A 234 2.31 21.72 7.40
C ASP A 234 1.00 20.95 7.65
N ASP A 235 -0.01 21.27 6.86
CA ASP A 235 -1.33 20.64 6.91
C ASP A 235 -1.27 19.11 6.82
N VAL A 236 -0.28 18.57 6.08
CA VAL A 236 -0.12 17.10 5.91
C VAL A 236 0.36 16.46 7.20
N GLY A 237 1.35 17.04 7.87
CA GLY A 237 1.85 16.55 9.16
C GLY A 237 0.76 16.58 10.24
N GLN A 238 -0.01 17.68 10.30
CA GLN A 238 -1.13 17.81 11.23
C GLN A 238 -2.24 16.79 10.95
N ALA A 239 -2.63 16.60 9.70
CA ALA A 239 -3.63 15.59 9.32
C ALA A 239 -3.18 14.17 9.67
N LEU A 240 -1.89 13.86 9.46
CA LEU A 240 -1.31 12.56 9.81
C LEU A 240 -1.29 12.35 11.32
N LEU A 241 -0.95 13.38 12.10
CA LEU A 241 -0.95 13.33 13.57
C LEU A 241 -2.34 13.06 14.13
N VAL A 242 -3.36 13.73 13.60
CA VAL A 242 -4.76 13.49 13.98
C VAL A 242 -5.17 12.04 13.66
N ALA A 243 -4.81 11.53 12.49
CA ALA A 243 -5.10 10.15 12.10
C ALA A 243 -4.37 9.13 12.99
N ALA A 244 -3.09 9.37 13.30
CA ALA A 244 -2.29 8.51 14.18
C ALA A 244 -2.85 8.45 15.60
N ARG A 245 -3.18 9.61 16.20
CA ARG A 245 -3.81 9.70 17.52
C ARG A 245 -5.19 9.02 17.57
N GLY A 246 -6.00 9.19 16.51
CA GLY A 246 -7.30 8.54 16.41
C GLY A 246 -7.20 7.02 16.35
N LEU A 247 -6.23 6.49 15.61
CA LEU A 247 -5.98 5.05 15.53
C LEU A 247 -5.40 4.51 16.84
N PHE A 248 -4.49 5.25 17.48
CA PHE A 248 -3.91 4.91 18.78
C PHE A 248 -4.96 4.89 19.90
N GLY A 249 -5.92 5.81 19.88
CA GLY A 249 -7.07 5.79 20.78
C GLY A 249 -7.89 4.50 20.69
N ARG A 250 -8.23 4.07 19.46
CA ARG A 250 -8.91 2.79 19.23
C ARG A 250 -8.08 1.57 19.66
N LEU A 251 -6.77 1.63 19.46
CA LEU A 251 -5.86 0.57 19.93
C LEU A 251 -5.92 0.45 21.46
N ASN A 252 -5.93 1.56 22.19
CA ASN A 252 -6.02 1.57 23.65
C ASN A 252 -7.36 1.01 24.17
N GLU A 253 -8.46 1.26 23.47
CA GLU A 253 -9.76 0.63 23.78
C GLU A 253 -9.66 -0.91 23.63
N VAL A 254 -9.05 -1.41 22.55
CA VAL A 254 -8.85 -2.85 22.35
C VAL A 254 -7.94 -3.44 23.44
N LYS A 255 -6.88 -2.73 23.85
CA LYS A 255 -5.99 -3.15 24.96
C LYS A 255 -6.78 -3.25 26.26
N ALA A 256 -7.61 -2.26 26.58
CA ALA A 256 -8.40 -2.24 27.81
C ALA A 256 -9.38 -3.42 27.89
N VAL A 257 -10.10 -3.71 26.80
CA VAL A 257 -11.02 -4.87 26.72
C VAL A 257 -10.26 -6.20 26.88
N ARG A 258 -9.13 -6.35 26.21
CA ARG A 258 -8.28 -7.54 26.33
C ARG A 258 -7.79 -7.74 27.76
N ASP A 259 -7.32 -6.69 28.39
CA ASP A 259 -6.77 -6.75 29.76
C ASP A 259 -7.87 -7.05 30.79
N GLU A 260 -9.08 -6.58 30.59
CA GLU A 260 -10.23 -6.95 31.41
C GLU A 260 -10.60 -8.43 31.26
N TYR A 261 -10.64 -8.92 30.02
CA TYR A 261 -10.89 -10.35 29.74
C TYR A 261 -9.82 -11.26 30.37
N LEU A 262 -8.55 -10.87 30.30
CA LEU A 262 -7.45 -11.63 30.92
C LEU A 262 -7.56 -11.66 32.45
N ARG A 263 -8.00 -10.55 33.08
CA ARG A 263 -8.26 -10.50 34.53
C ARG A 263 -9.42 -11.41 34.91
N GLU A 264 -10.45 -11.50 34.08
CA GLU A 264 -11.57 -12.40 34.32
C GLU A 264 -11.16 -13.87 34.22
N ILE A 265 -10.39 -14.24 33.19
CA ILE A 265 -9.80 -15.59 33.08
C ILE A 265 -8.95 -15.92 34.32
N ALA A 266 -8.10 -15.00 34.76
CA ALA A 266 -7.27 -15.23 35.95
C ALA A 266 -8.12 -15.48 37.19
N ARG A 267 -9.17 -14.69 37.43
CA ARG A 267 -10.11 -14.89 38.54
C ARG A 267 -10.81 -16.25 38.47
N ASN A 268 -11.28 -16.64 37.28
CA ASN A 268 -11.93 -17.94 37.08
C ASN A 268 -10.96 -19.10 37.34
N ASN A 269 -9.70 -19.01 36.92
CA ASN A 269 -8.68 -20.02 37.16
C ASN A 269 -8.33 -20.14 38.66
N GLU A 270 -8.27 -19.04 39.40
CA GLU A 270 -8.08 -19.04 40.85
C GLU A 270 -9.24 -19.70 41.58
N GLU A 271 -10.48 -19.44 41.15
CA GLU A 271 -11.68 -20.08 41.72
C GLU A 271 -11.69 -21.58 41.48
N VAL A 272 -11.39 -22.03 40.25
CA VAL A 272 -11.25 -23.46 39.93
C VAL A 272 -10.15 -24.12 40.77
N ALA A 273 -9.03 -23.44 40.95
CA ALA A 273 -7.93 -23.94 41.81
C ALA A 273 -8.33 -24.02 43.29
N ARG A 274 -9.17 -23.09 43.78
CA ARG A 274 -9.74 -23.11 45.12
C ARG A 274 -10.66 -24.33 45.29
N ILE A 275 -11.64 -24.49 44.40
CA ILE A 275 -12.59 -25.63 44.43
C ILE A 275 -11.84 -26.97 44.40
N ASN A 276 -10.83 -27.10 43.56
CA ASN A 276 -10.01 -28.33 43.48
C ASN A 276 -9.23 -28.62 44.78
N ARG A 277 -8.76 -27.61 45.49
CA ARG A 277 -8.12 -27.76 46.81
C ARG A 277 -9.12 -28.23 47.85
N GLU A 278 -10.31 -27.63 47.89
CA GLU A 278 -11.36 -28.00 48.81
C GLU A 278 -11.85 -29.45 48.62
N MET A 279 -12.01 -29.86 47.34
CA MET A 279 -12.41 -31.25 47.01
C MET A 279 -11.32 -32.25 47.44
N ARG A 280 -10.05 -31.93 47.25
CA ARG A 280 -8.93 -32.80 47.74
C ARG A 280 -8.87 -32.93 49.24
N GLN A 281 -9.17 -31.86 49.97
CA GLN A 281 -9.20 -31.88 51.45
C GLN A 281 -10.39 -32.70 51.98
N SER A 282 -11.57 -32.59 51.35
CA SER A 282 -12.75 -33.38 51.72
C SER A 282 -12.62 -34.86 51.35
N SER A 283 -11.78 -35.21 50.40
CA SER A 283 -11.55 -36.59 49.94
C SER A 283 -10.48 -37.33 50.73
N GLN A 284 -9.79 -36.69 51.70
CA GLN A 284 -8.85 -37.38 52.56
C GLN A 284 -9.60 -38.19 53.60
N PRO A 285 -9.39 -39.52 53.73
CA PRO A 285 -10.03 -40.31 54.79
C PRO A 285 -9.55 -39.78 56.14
N SER A 286 -10.52 -39.56 57.05
CA SER A 286 -10.25 -39.21 58.43
C SER A 286 -9.26 -40.23 59.00
N ARG A 287 -8.10 -39.77 59.49
CA ARG A 287 -7.13 -40.62 60.21
C ARG A 287 -7.88 -41.37 61.30
N PRO A 288 -7.75 -42.71 61.37
CA PRO A 288 -8.36 -43.44 62.49
C PRO A 288 -7.76 -42.91 63.81
N SER A 289 -8.62 -42.55 64.72
CA SER A 289 -8.25 -42.16 66.07
C SER A 289 -7.35 -43.27 66.69
N SER A 290 -6.19 -42.87 67.20
CA SER A 290 -5.25 -43.77 67.88
C SER A 290 -5.97 -44.63 68.88
N ILE A 291 -6.05 -45.93 68.64
CA ILE A 291 -6.52 -46.94 69.63
C ILE A 291 -5.56 -46.84 70.82
N ALA A 292 -6.12 -46.42 71.98
CA ALA A 292 -5.39 -46.40 73.24
C ALA A 292 -4.85 -47.79 73.55
N GLN A 293 -3.55 -47.98 73.74
CA GLN A 293 -2.99 -49.25 74.23
C GLN A 293 -3.43 -49.51 75.66
N PRO A 294 -3.91 -50.73 75.95
CA PRO A 294 -4.20 -51.08 77.31
C PRO A 294 -2.93 -51.20 78.12
N SER A 295 -2.90 -50.54 79.32
CA SER A 295 -1.85 -50.59 80.30
C SER A 295 -1.67 -52.02 80.77
N GLN A 296 -0.47 -52.63 80.60
CA GLN A 296 -0.09 -53.84 81.24
C GLN A 296 0.26 -53.52 82.74
N SER A 297 -0.66 -53.96 83.65
CA SER A 297 -0.37 -54.07 85.07
C SER A 297 0.47 -55.31 85.29
N GLN A 298 1.59 -55.13 86.05
CA GLN A 298 2.47 -56.19 86.60
C GLN A 298 1.71 -57.09 87.50
N GLN A 299 1.93 -58.38 87.36
CA GLN A 299 2.34 -59.30 88.45
C GLN A 299 3.25 -60.36 87.88
#